data_671a264dcc4c239d61ccc6f9a9f068a8
#
_entry.id   671a264dcc4c239d61ccc6f9a9f068a8
#
_cell.length_a   1.000
_cell.length_b   1.000
_cell.length_c   1.000
_cell.angle_alpha   90.00
_cell.angle_beta   90.00
_cell.angle_gamma   90.00
#
_symmetry.space_group_name_H-M   'P 1'
#
loop_
_entity.id
_entity.type
_entity.pdbx_description
1 polymer ?
#
loop_
_entity_poly.entity_id
_entity_poly.type
_entity_poly.pdbx_seq_one_letter_code
_entity_poly.pdbx_strand_id
1 'polypeptide(L)'
;MSTYQITFPGGVAVDARFRGFIVHTDQRVDHGGAETGPEPFELFLSSLGTCAGLYALRFCQQRGIDTAGLGLTLQMERDPEGVRSPLVRIEIQLPAAFPEKYRDAIVRAADQCAVKRQILEPPRFEVVAVPALERQIVNA
;
A
#
# COMPACT_ATOMS: atom_id res chain seq x y z
N MET A 1 -1.58 16.64 -12.14
CA MET A 1 -0.39 15.77 -12.03
C MET A 1 0.04 15.73 -10.57
N SER A 2 0.30 14.55 -10.02
CA SER A 2 0.78 14.41 -8.64
C SER A 2 2.30 14.41 -8.63
N THR A 3 2.90 15.26 -7.79
CA THR A 3 4.34 15.35 -7.62
C THR A 3 4.73 14.81 -6.26
N TYR A 4 5.70 13.94 -6.23
CA TYR A 4 6.30 13.36 -5.03
C TYR A 4 7.77 13.79 -4.98
N GLN A 5 8.17 14.43 -3.89
CA GLN A 5 9.55 14.79 -3.65
C GLN A 5 10.18 13.72 -2.77
N ILE A 6 11.31 13.19 -3.21
CA ILE A 6 12.05 12.18 -2.47
C ILE A 6 13.24 12.88 -1.82
N THR A 7 13.40 12.69 -0.51
CA THR A 7 14.46 13.30 0.30
C THR A 7 15.15 12.26 1.17
N PHE A 8 16.35 12.57 1.62
CA PHE A 8 17.24 11.66 2.33
C PHE A 8 17.55 12.26 3.71
N PRO A 9 16.80 11.87 4.78
CA PRO A 9 16.95 12.49 6.10
C PRO A 9 18.19 12.04 6.85
N GLY A 10 18.79 10.89 6.50
CA GLY A 10 20.01 10.39 7.13
C GLY A 10 20.13 8.87 7.02
N GLY A 11 21.35 8.34 7.12
CA GLY A 11 21.60 6.92 6.94
C GLY A 11 21.13 6.42 5.58
N VAL A 12 20.32 5.38 5.57
CA VAL A 12 19.64 4.84 4.37
C VAL A 12 18.12 5.12 4.37
N ALA A 13 17.66 5.98 5.30
CA ALA A 13 16.26 6.39 5.33
C ALA A 13 15.91 7.26 4.12
N VAL A 14 14.70 7.12 3.63
CA VAL A 14 14.21 7.85 2.46
C VAL A 14 12.76 8.28 2.72
N ASP A 15 12.49 9.57 2.54
CA ASP A 15 11.18 10.16 2.72
C ASP A 15 10.52 10.50 1.39
N ALA A 16 9.24 10.25 1.26
CA ALA A 16 8.40 10.80 0.19
C ALA A 16 7.49 11.90 0.76
N ARG A 17 7.50 13.07 0.12
CA ARG A 17 6.70 14.23 0.51
C ARG A 17 5.71 14.58 -0.60
N PHE A 18 4.45 14.70 -0.26
CA PHE A 18 3.38 15.07 -1.20
C PHE A 18 2.16 15.60 -0.45
N ARG A 19 1.50 16.61 -0.97
CA ARG A 19 0.25 17.20 -0.43
C ARG A 19 0.28 17.48 1.09
N GLY A 20 1.42 17.83 1.65
CA GLY A 20 1.58 18.05 3.11
C GLY A 20 1.82 16.79 3.93
N PHE A 21 1.80 15.61 3.33
CA PHE A 21 2.15 14.35 3.99
C PHE A 21 3.63 14.04 3.84
N ILE A 22 4.15 13.32 4.82
CA ILE A 22 5.47 12.71 4.79
C ILE A 22 5.30 11.21 5.01
N VAL A 23 5.77 10.42 4.07
CA VAL A 23 5.88 8.96 4.20
C VAL A 23 7.34 8.65 4.43
N HIS A 24 7.67 8.28 5.66
CA HIS A 24 9.01 7.92 6.08
C HIS A 24 9.27 6.44 5.81
N THR A 25 10.42 6.13 5.22
CA THR A 25 10.90 4.76 5.04
C THR A 25 12.32 4.61 5.56
N ASP A 26 12.66 3.40 5.97
CA ASP A 26 14.02 3.02 6.33
C ASP A 26 14.23 1.56 5.94
N GLN A 27 15.42 1.06 6.15
CA GLN A 27 15.71 -0.35 6.02
C GLN A 27 15.75 -1.00 7.40
N ARG A 28 15.47 -2.30 7.45
CA ARG A 28 15.66 -3.11 8.65
C ARG A 28 17.14 -3.11 9.05
N VAL A 29 17.42 -3.37 10.33
CA VAL A 29 18.79 -3.40 10.84
C VAL A 29 19.63 -4.44 10.09
N ASP A 30 19.08 -5.62 9.81
CA ASP A 30 19.74 -6.67 9.04
C ASP A 30 19.91 -6.36 7.55
N HIS A 31 19.23 -5.30 7.04
CA HIS A 31 19.41 -4.74 5.71
C HIS A 31 20.23 -3.43 5.68
N GLY A 32 20.91 -3.11 6.79
CA GLY A 32 21.80 -1.95 6.88
C GLY A 32 21.13 -0.64 7.30
N GLY A 33 19.88 -0.67 7.74
CA GLY A 33 19.14 0.49 8.25
C GLY A 33 19.12 0.60 9.76
N ALA A 34 18.33 1.53 10.26
CA ALA A 34 18.08 1.76 11.68
C ALA A 34 16.64 1.40 12.09
N GLU A 35 15.85 0.86 11.17
CA GLU A 35 14.46 0.43 11.39
C GLU A 35 13.56 1.55 11.98
N THR A 36 13.78 2.78 11.53
CA THR A 36 13.01 3.96 11.97
C THR A 36 11.67 4.10 11.25
N GLY A 37 11.42 3.28 10.24
CA GLY A 37 10.18 3.22 9.48
C GLY A 37 10.11 1.92 8.67
N PRO A 38 8.97 1.66 8.02
CA PRO A 38 8.83 0.49 7.16
C PRO A 38 9.73 0.58 5.92
N GLU A 39 10.08 -0.57 5.37
CA GLU A 39 10.73 -0.63 4.07
C GLU A 39 9.73 -0.27 2.94
N PRO A 40 10.19 0.28 1.81
CA PRO A 40 9.30 0.64 0.71
C PRO A 40 8.40 -0.49 0.22
N PHE A 41 8.91 -1.72 0.19
CA PHE A 41 8.11 -2.87 -0.22
C PHE A 41 6.99 -3.21 0.78
N GLU A 42 7.21 -2.98 2.07
CA GLU A 42 6.17 -3.13 3.09
C GLU A 42 5.05 -2.10 2.91
N LEU A 43 5.39 -0.87 2.48
CA LEU A 43 4.39 0.13 2.10
C LEU A 43 3.58 -0.29 0.86
N PHE A 44 4.22 -0.92 -0.10
CA PHE A 44 3.55 -1.46 -1.28
C PHE A 44 2.51 -2.53 -0.89
N LEU A 45 2.88 -3.49 -0.04
CA LEU A 45 1.94 -4.50 0.47
C LEU A 45 0.84 -3.86 1.32
N SER A 46 1.20 -2.89 2.17
CA SER A 46 0.23 -2.14 2.98
C SER A 46 -0.77 -1.39 2.12
N SER A 47 -0.33 -0.84 0.99
CA SER A 47 -1.23 -0.14 0.05
C SER A 47 -2.25 -1.08 -0.59
N LEU A 48 -1.87 -2.31 -0.90
CA LEU A 48 -2.79 -3.34 -1.39
C LEU A 48 -3.87 -3.67 -0.34
N GLY A 49 -3.43 -3.89 0.90
CA GLY A 49 -4.35 -4.21 2.01
C GLY A 49 -5.29 -3.07 2.35
N THR A 50 -4.78 -1.84 2.47
CA THR A 50 -5.60 -0.66 2.81
C THR A 50 -6.55 -0.28 1.68
N CYS A 51 -6.15 -0.43 0.43
CA CYS A 51 -7.02 -0.20 -0.71
C CYS A 51 -8.17 -1.22 -0.76
N ALA A 52 -7.88 -2.51 -0.63
CA ALA A 52 -8.90 -3.55 -0.54
C ALA A 52 -9.84 -3.33 0.66
N GLY A 53 -9.26 -2.93 1.80
CA GLY A 53 -10.00 -2.60 3.01
C GLY A 53 -10.97 -1.44 2.84
N LEU A 54 -10.58 -0.40 2.10
CA LEU A 54 -11.47 0.72 1.79
C LEU A 54 -12.71 0.25 1.01
N TYR A 55 -12.54 -0.62 0.02
CA TYR A 55 -13.67 -1.13 -0.75
C TYR A 55 -14.58 -2.04 0.10
N ALA A 56 -14.00 -2.88 0.95
CA ALA A 56 -14.78 -3.70 1.88
C ALA A 56 -15.57 -2.84 2.89
N LEU A 57 -14.92 -1.81 3.44
CA LEU A 57 -15.56 -0.86 4.36
C LEU A 57 -16.73 -0.13 3.69
N ARG A 58 -16.51 0.43 2.51
CA ARG A 58 -17.56 1.13 1.75
C ARG A 58 -18.72 0.20 1.37
N PHE A 59 -18.43 -1.05 1.05
CA PHE A 59 -19.47 -2.05 0.79
C PHE A 59 -20.43 -2.19 1.97
N CYS A 60 -19.87 -2.30 3.19
CA CYS A 60 -20.67 -2.38 4.41
C CYS A 60 -21.43 -1.08 4.69
N GLN A 61 -20.76 0.06 4.62
CA GLN A 61 -21.35 1.37 4.89
C GLN A 61 -22.54 1.68 3.97
N GLN A 62 -22.42 1.39 2.69
CA GLN A 62 -23.49 1.63 1.70
C GLN A 62 -24.73 0.76 1.92
N ARG A 63 -24.59 -0.34 2.64
CA ARG A 63 -25.67 -1.30 2.96
C ARG A 63 -26.14 -1.24 4.39
N GLY A 64 -25.61 -0.31 5.19
CA GLY A 64 -25.93 -0.20 6.61
C GLY A 64 -25.52 -1.43 7.42
N ILE A 65 -24.49 -2.16 6.98
CA ILE A 65 -23.94 -3.31 7.70
C ILE A 65 -22.98 -2.78 8.76
N ASP A 66 -23.15 -3.25 10.01
CA ASP A 66 -22.24 -2.93 11.10
C ASP A 66 -20.81 -3.39 10.78
N THR A 67 -19.86 -2.49 10.91
CA THR A 67 -18.44 -2.74 10.62
C THR A 67 -17.64 -3.19 11.85
N ALA A 68 -18.26 -3.31 13.00
CA ALA A 68 -17.61 -3.88 14.19
C ALA A 68 -17.15 -5.32 13.91
N GLY A 69 -15.85 -5.55 14.04
CA GLY A 69 -15.24 -6.85 13.72
C GLY A 69 -14.85 -7.03 12.24
N LEU A 70 -15.16 -6.07 11.36
CA LEU A 70 -14.61 -6.07 10.00
C LEU A 70 -13.11 -5.84 10.06
N GLY A 71 -12.35 -6.68 9.38
CA GLY A 71 -10.91 -6.54 9.25
C GLY A 71 -10.39 -7.27 8.02
N LEU A 72 -9.15 -7.00 7.66
CA LEU A 72 -8.46 -7.72 6.60
C LEU A 72 -7.06 -8.11 7.07
N THR A 73 -6.63 -9.29 6.67
CA THR A 73 -5.26 -9.75 6.84
C THR A 73 -4.65 -9.95 5.45
N LEU A 74 -3.46 -9.44 5.22
CA LEU A 74 -2.71 -9.67 3.99
C LEU A 74 -1.46 -10.48 4.30
N GLN A 75 -1.25 -11.54 3.54
CA GLN A 75 -0.05 -12.36 3.60
C GLN A 75 0.53 -12.54 2.21
N MET A 76 1.85 -12.55 2.12
CA MET A 76 2.56 -12.86 0.89
C MET A 76 3.28 -14.20 1.05
N GLU A 77 2.81 -15.18 0.29
CA GLU A 77 3.39 -16.53 0.26
C GLU A 77 4.37 -16.62 -0.91
N ARG A 78 5.61 -16.97 -0.63
CA ARG A 78 6.63 -17.22 -1.64
C ARG A 78 6.75 -18.72 -1.87
N ASP A 79 6.88 -19.11 -3.13
CA ASP A 79 7.22 -20.49 -3.45
C ASP A 79 8.68 -20.78 -3.01
N PRO A 80 8.90 -21.74 -2.09
CA PRO A 80 10.25 -22.06 -1.63
C PRO A 80 11.19 -22.49 -2.75
N GLU A 81 10.67 -23.09 -3.82
CA GLU A 81 11.43 -23.54 -4.99
C GLU A 81 11.63 -22.41 -6.02
N GLY A 82 10.96 -21.26 -5.85
CA GLY A 82 11.06 -20.11 -6.75
C GLY A 82 10.49 -20.32 -8.16
N VAL A 83 9.72 -21.39 -8.36
CA VAL A 83 9.16 -21.76 -9.67
C VAL A 83 7.88 -20.97 -9.97
N ARG A 84 7.03 -20.78 -8.96
CA ARG A 84 5.77 -20.05 -9.07
C ARG A 84 5.91 -18.62 -8.57
N SER A 85 5.14 -17.73 -9.18
CA SER A 85 5.01 -16.35 -8.69
C SER A 85 4.50 -16.32 -7.26
N PRO A 86 4.96 -15.36 -6.43
CA PRO A 86 4.40 -15.17 -5.09
C PRO A 86 2.89 -14.97 -5.13
N LEU A 87 2.20 -15.50 -4.12
CA LEU A 87 0.76 -15.30 -3.93
C LEU A 87 0.54 -14.24 -2.85
N VAL A 88 -0.16 -13.17 -3.17
CA VAL A 88 -0.70 -12.23 -2.19
C VAL A 88 -2.11 -12.69 -1.84
N ARG A 89 -2.29 -13.15 -0.61
CA ARG A 89 -3.58 -13.56 -0.07
C ARG A 89 -4.13 -12.45 0.82
N ILE A 90 -5.36 -12.05 0.56
CA ILE A 90 -6.11 -11.11 1.40
C ILE A 90 -7.32 -11.86 1.95
N GLU A 91 -7.42 -11.95 3.26
CA GLU A 91 -8.54 -12.55 3.96
C GLU A 91 -9.38 -11.45 4.61
N ILE A 92 -10.68 -11.47 4.38
CA ILE A 92 -11.63 -10.52 4.95
C ILE A 92 -12.27 -11.18 6.17
N GLN A 93 -12.02 -10.64 7.36
CA GLN A 93 -12.72 -11.04 8.59
C GLN A 93 -14.08 -10.35 8.59
N LEU A 94 -15.13 -11.13 8.46
CA LEU A 94 -16.50 -10.63 8.42
C LEU A 94 -17.05 -10.46 9.84
N PRO A 95 -17.83 -9.39 10.11
CA PRO A 95 -18.57 -9.26 11.36
C PRO A 95 -19.47 -10.48 11.62
N ALA A 96 -19.71 -10.80 12.88
CA ALA A 96 -20.50 -11.98 13.26
C ALA A 96 -21.92 -11.98 12.66
N ALA A 97 -22.53 -10.80 12.54
CA ALA A 97 -23.87 -10.61 11.98
C ALA A 97 -23.87 -10.30 10.48
N PHE A 98 -22.73 -10.50 9.80
CA PHE A 98 -22.63 -10.21 8.37
C PHE A 98 -23.58 -11.12 7.56
N PRO A 99 -24.43 -10.54 6.68
CA PRO A 99 -25.39 -11.34 5.90
C PRO A 99 -24.69 -12.29 4.94
N GLU A 100 -24.94 -13.58 5.05
CA GLU A 100 -24.30 -14.62 4.21
C GLU A 100 -24.49 -14.38 2.71
N LYS A 101 -25.65 -13.84 2.32
CA LYS A 101 -25.93 -13.48 0.90
C LYS A 101 -24.96 -12.48 0.29
N TYR A 102 -24.23 -11.72 1.10
CA TYR A 102 -23.27 -10.71 0.64
C TYR A 102 -21.81 -11.17 0.69
N ARG A 103 -21.53 -12.39 1.13
CA ARG A 103 -20.17 -12.91 1.26
C ARG A 103 -19.37 -12.79 -0.04
N ASP A 104 -19.91 -13.28 -1.15
CA ASP A 104 -19.24 -13.23 -2.44
C ASP A 104 -19.17 -11.79 -3.00
N ALA A 105 -20.16 -10.99 -2.71
CA ALA A 105 -20.22 -9.61 -3.16
C ALA A 105 -19.16 -8.72 -2.51
N ILE A 106 -18.90 -8.88 -1.20
CA ILE A 106 -17.84 -8.12 -0.52
C ILE A 106 -16.45 -8.53 -1.01
N VAL A 107 -16.25 -9.82 -1.31
CA VAL A 107 -14.99 -10.30 -1.92
C VAL A 107 -14.76 -9.62 -3.27
N ARG A 108 -15.79 -9.61 -4.14
CA ARG A 108 -15.70 -8.91 -5.42
C ARG A 108 -15.46 -7.41 -5.27
N ALA A 109 -16.06 -6.78 -4.25
CA ALA A 109 -15.84 -5.36 -3.96
C ALA A 109 -14.39 -5.09 -3.57
N ALA A 110 -13.83 -5.85 -2.63
CA ALA A 110 -12.45 -5.74 -2.20
C ALA A 110 -11.46 -6.01 -3.35
N ASP A 111 -11.83 -6.89 -4.28
CA ASP A 111 -11.03 -7.23 -5.47
C ASP A 111 -10.94 -6.10 -6.50
N GLN A 112 -11.77 -5.06 -6.38
CA GLN A 112 -11.72 -3.85 -7.22
C GLN A 112 -10.55 -2.91 -6.86
N CYS A 113 -9.63 -3.33 -6.02
CA CYS A 113 -8.49 -2.56 -5.54
C CYS A 113 -7.77 -1.83 -6.69
N ALA A 114 -7.74 -0.48 -6.62
CA ALA A 114 -7.10 0.35 -7.64
C ALA A 114 -5.57 0.13 -7.68
N VAL A 115 -4.95 -0.16 -6.55
CA VAL A 115 -3.52 -0.48 -6.47
C VAL A 115 -3.22 -1.80 -7.18
N LYS A 116 -4.04 -2.84 -6.95
CA LYS A 116 -3.91 -4.12 -7.65
C LYS A 116 -4.05 -3.94 -9.17
N ARG A 117 -4.97 -3.09 -9.60
CA ARG A 117 -5.17 -2.79 -11.02
C ARG A 117 -3.92 -2.23 -11.69
N GLN A 118 -3.12 -1.43 -10.98
CA GLN A 118 -1.85 -0.92 -11.49
C GLN A 118 -0.78 -2.02 -11.68
N ILE A 119 -0.93 -3.16 -11.03
CA ILE A 119 -0.06 -4.32 -11.23
C ILE A 119 -0.49 -5.10 -12.48
N LEU A 120 -1.81 -5.27 -12.66
CA LEU A 120 -2.39 -6.00 -13.80
C LEU A 120 -2.30 -5.22 -15.11
N GLU A 121 -2.41 -3.89 -15.02
CA GLU A 121 -2.25 -2.93 -16.12
C GLU A 121 -1.14 -1.95 -15.72
N PRO A 122 0.15 -2.36 -15.79
CA PRO A 122 1.23 -1.58 -15.23
C PRO A 122 1.46 -0.28 -15.99
N PRO A 123 1.83 0.82 -15.29
CA PRO A 123 2.25 2.05 -15.94
C PRO A 123 3.59 1.84 -16.67
N ARG A 124 3.86 2.72 -17.62
CA ARG A 124 5.21 2.82 -18.20
C ARG A 124 6.11 3.59 -17.24
N PHE A 125 7.36 3.21 -17.18
CA PHE A 125 8.38 3.86 -16.36
C PHE A 125 9.42 4.54 -17.25
N GLU A 126 9.79 5.77 -16.88
CA GLU A 126 10.91 6.50 -17.45
C GLU A 126 11.72 7.05 -16.28
N VAL A 127 13.01 6.75 -16.27
CA VAL A 127 13.95 7.25 -15.27
C VAL A 127 15.04 8.03 -16.00
N VAL A 128 15.17 9.32 -15.67
CA VAL A 128 16.13 10.22 -16.30
C VAL A 128 16.97 10.94 -15.25
N ALA A 129 18.21 11.25 -15.57
CA ALA A 129 19.04 12.09 -14.74
C ALA A 129 18.95 13.54 -15.26
N VAL A 130 18.73 14.47 -14.34
CA VAL A 130 18.72 15.90 -14.64
C VAL A 130 19.65 16.63 -13.68
N PRO A 131 20.24 17.79 -14.07
CA PRO A 131 21.04 18.59 -13.15
C PRO A 131 20.20 19.01 -11.92
N ALA A 132 20.83 19.01 -10.73
CA ALA A 132 20.19 19.57 -9.56
C ALA A 132 19.86 21.04 -9.81
N LEU A 133 18.59 21.42 -9.63
CA LEU A 133 18.22 22.83 -9.60
C LEU A 133 18.87 23.46 -8.37
N GLU A 134 19.61 24.54 -8.56
CA GLU A 134 20.01 25.39 -7.44
C GLU A 134 18.73 25.74 -6.68
N ARG A 135 18.65 25.34 -5.41
CA ARG A 135 17.51 25.69 -4.58
C ARG A 135 17.46 27.22 -4.52
N GLN A 136 16.51 27.82 -5.19
CA GLN A 136 16.02 29.10 -4.73
C GLN A 136 15.49 28.85 -3.33
N ILE A 137 16.25 29.27 -2.34
CA ILE A 137 15.79 29.37 -0.96
C ILE A 137 14.71 30.45 -1.00
N VAL A 138 13.49 30.05 -1.25
CA VAL A 138 12.35 30.90 -0.98
C VAL A 138 12.21 30.84 0.54
N ASN A 139 12.80 31.80 1.21
CA ASN A 139 12.52 32.11 2.59
C ASN A 139 11.03 32.48 2.64
N ALA A 140 10.24 31.56 3.12
CA ALA A 140 8.89 31.83 3.56
C ALA A 140 8.80 31.61 5.06
#